data_98ffe6df142eb60f1d3a09fb3c9802a4
#
_entry.id   98ffe6df142eb60f1d3a09fb3c9802a4
#
_cell.length_a   1.000
_cell.length_b   1.000
_cell.length_c   1.000
_cell.angle_alpha   90.00
_cell.angle_beta   90.00
_cell.angle_gamma   90.00
#
_symmetry.space_group_name_H-M   'P 1'
#
loop_
_entity.id
_entity.type
_entity.pdbx_description
1 polymer ?
#
loop_
_entity_poly.entity_id
_entity_poly.type
_entity_poly.pdbx_seq_one_letter_code
_entity_poly.pdbx_strand_id
1 'polypeptide(L)'
;MSDPQRLDQLLVTLSLFASRSRARDAIQRGTVTVNGKVVTKPGSLFTEDAEINIDDPAQDYVSRAALKLVAALDHFGLDPKGQHCLDVGASTGGFTEVLLERGAAHVTAIDVGHDQMHPRISADPRVTNLEGLNARNLTADDIGASFTFIVSDVSFISLKLALAPALKLAEPGTRAALLVKPQFEAGRDAIGKAGLLKDPSSAPAVAAELERWLSEDMGWRSLGLIASPIAGGDGNQEFLLAGIKP
;
A
#
# COMPACT_ATOMS: atom_id res chain seq x y z
N MET A 1 17.93 22.30 -30.68
CA MET A 1 16.65 21.79 -30.10
C MET A 1 16.89 20.33 -29.82
N SER A 2 16.62 19.88 -28.58
CA SER A 2 16.71 18.47 -28.22
C SER A 2 15.62 17.67 -28.94
N ASP A 3 15.94 16.42 -29.30
CA ASP A 3 14.94 15.53 -29.93
C ASP A 3 13.81 15.24 -28.97
N PRO A 4 12.55 15.17 -29.45
CA PRO A 4 11.42 14.81 -28.59
C PRO A 4 11.58 13.41 -28.00
N GLN A 5 11.43 13.28 -26.69
CA GLN A 5 11.47 12.00 -25.96
C GLN A 5 10.12 11.75 -25.27
N ARG A 6 9.90 10.49 -24.93
CA ARG A 6 8.73 10.08 -24.14
C ARG A 6 8.75 10.77 -22.78
N LEU A 7 7.59 11.24 -22.32
CA LEU A 7 7.49 11.95 -21.04
C LEU A 7 8.02 11.11 -19.86
N ASP A 8 7.72 9.79 -19.83
CA ASP A 8 8.21 8.90 -18.77
C ASP A 8 9.75 8.77 -18.74
N GLN A 9 10.42 8.96 -19.87
CA GLN A 9 11.88 9.00 -19.96
C GLN A 9 12.41 10.40 -19.63
N LEU A 10 11.79 11.43 -20.19
CA LEU A 10 12.18 12.82 -19.99
C LEU A 10 12.20 13.19 -18.50
N LEU A 11 11.19 12.77 -17.72
CA LEU A 11 11.11 13.01 -16.28
C LEU A 11 12.27 12.39 -15.50
N VAL A 12 12.77 11.23 -15.95
CA VAL A 12 13.96 10.60 -15.34
C VAL A 12 15.24 11.29 -15.80
N THR A 13 15.36 11.63 -17.08
CA THR A 13 16.50 12.38 -17.62
C THR A 13 16.69 13.72 -16.90
N LEU A 14 15.60 14.40 -16.59
CA LEU A 14 15.59 15.66 -15.82
C LEU A 14 15.72 15.45 -14.30
N SER A 15 15.94 14.21 -13.83
CA SER A 15 16.02 13.86 -12.40
C SER A 15 14.79 14.24 -11.57
N LEU A 16 13.64 14.42 -12.20
CA LEU A 16 12.36 14.72 -11.53
C LEU A 16 11.73 13.47 -10.90
N PHE A 17 12.10 12.28 -11.38
CA PHE A 17 11.73 11.00 -10.78
C PHE A 17 12.92 10.04 -10.77
N ALA A 18 13.03 9.23 -9.71
CA ALA A 18 14.10 8.25 -9.54
C ALA A 18 14.03 7.07 -10.53
N SER A 19 12.86 6.79 -11.12
CA SER A 19 12.67 5.69 -12.07
C SER A 19 11.52 5.96 -13.04
N ARG A 20 11.58 5.30 -14.22
CA ARG A 20 10.50 5.35 -15.21
C ARG A 20 9.18 4.78 -14.69
N SER A 21 9.24 3.80 -13.80
CA SER A 21 8.03 3.22 -13.20
C SER A 21 7.30 4.27 -12.36
N ARG A 22 8.02 5.00 -11.50
CA ARG A 22 7.45 6.10 -10.71
C ARG A 22 6.92 7.24 -11.59
N ALA A 23 7.68 7.63 -12.62
CA ALA A 23 7.24 8.65 -13.57
C ALA A 23 5.96 8.25 -14.31
N ARG A 24 5.87 6.99 -14.79
CA ARG A 24 4.68 6.47 -15.45
C ARG A 24 3.45 6.50 -14.55
N ASP A 25 3.62 6.09 -13.32
CA ASP A 25 2.55 6.07 -12.33
C ASP A 25 2.03 7.48 -12.04
N ALA A 26 2.91 8.44 -11.79
CA ALA A 26 2.56 9.85 -11.57
C ALA A 26 1.82 10.44 -12.78
N ILE A 27 2.31 10.19 -14.01
CA ILE A 27 1.66 10.63 -15.25
C ILE A 27 0.24 10.03 -15.36
N GLN A 28 0.09 8.72 -15.13
CA GLN A 28 -1.20 8.03 -15.22
C GLN A 28 -2.21 8.52 -14.18
N ARG A 29 -1.75 8.94 -13.00
CA ARG A 29 -2.59 9.57 -11.97
C ARG A 29 -2.97 11.02 -12.28
N GLY A 30 -2.38 11.62 -13.34
CA GLY A 30 -2.68 13.00 -13.73
C GLY A 30 -2.00 14.06 -12.85
N THR A 31 -0.93 13.70 -12.12
CA THR A 31 -0.18 14.59 -11.23
C THR A 31 0.94 15.37 -11.96
N VAL A 32 1.07 15.17 -13.27
CA VAL A 32 2.07 15.84 -14.11
C VAL A 32 1.39 16.74 -15.13
N THR A 33 1.76 18.01 -15.16
CA THR A 33 1.35 18.97 -16.20
C THR A 33 2.54 19.35 -17.05
N VAL A 34 2.30 19.49 -18.35
CA VAL A 34 3.30 19.97 -19.31
C VAL A 34 2.70 21.13 -20.12
N ASN A 35 3.38 22.27 -20.13
CA ASN A 35 2.92 23.50 -20.75
C ASN A 35 1.50 23.89 -20.29
N GLY A 36 1.25 23.78 -18.98
CA GLY A 36 -0.01 24.10 -18.32
C GLY A 36 -1.16 23.08 -18.55
N LYS A 37 -0.91 21.91 -19.17
CA LYS A 37 -1.93 20.88 -19.43
C LYS A 37 -1.59 19.58 -18.75
N VAL A 38 -2.59 18.96 -18.09
CA VAL A 38 -2.43 17.61 -17.49
C VAL A 38 -2.16 16.60 -18.60
N VAL A 39 -1.13 15.78 -18.40
CA VAL A 39 -0.75 14.69 -19.29
C VAL A 39 -0.92 13.36 -18.58
N THR A 40 -1.71 12.45 -19.15
CA THR A 40 -1.97 11.11 -18.56
C THR A 40 -1.37 9.96 -19.36
N LYS A 41 -0.75 10.26 -20.53
CA LYS A 41 -0.12 9.26 -21.38
C LYS A 41 1.39 9.28 -21.23
N PRO A 42 2.04 8.26 -20.59
CA PRO A 42 3.49 8.25 -20.37
C PRO A 42 4.33 8.31 -21.65
N GLY A 43 3.77 7.85 -22.77
CA GLY A 43 4.43 7.86 -24.08
C GLY A 43 4.30 9.15 -24.86
N SER A 44 3.64 10.20 -24.36
CA SER A 44 3.59 11.51 -25.02
C SER A 44 4.99 12.09 -25.20
N LEU A 45 5.24 12.72 -26.36
CA LEU A 45 6.55 13.23 -26.73
C LEU A 45 6.68 14.71 -26.37
N PHE A 46 7.78 15.05 -25.68
CA PHE A 46 8.14 16.42 -25.32
C PHE A 46 9.65 16.62 -25.44
N THR A 47 10.07 17.86 -25.58
CA THR A 47 11.46 18.30 -25.58
C THR A 47 11.86 18.80 -24.19
N GLU A 48 13.15 18.89 -23.90
CA GLU A 48 13.67 19.27 -22.57
C GLU A 48 13.32 20.70 -22.15
N ASP A 49 12.95 21.55 -23.10
CA ASP A 49 12.52 22.93 -22.88
C ASP A 49 11.03 23.05 -22.51
N ALA A 50 10.28 21.95 -22.47
CA ALA A 50 8.90 21.95 -22.03
C ALA A 50 8.78 22.36 -20.54
N GLU A 51 7.83 23.23 -20.23
CA GLU A 51 7.50 23.61 -18.86
C GLU A 51 6.78 22.42 -18.17
N ILE A 52 7.46 21.79 -17.21
CA ILE A 52 6.93 20.64 -16.48
C ILE A 52 6.66 21.06 -15.03
N ASN A 53 5.44 20.80 -14.56
CA ASN A 53 5.08 20.92 -13.15
C ASN A 53 4.55 19.58 -12.64
N ILE A 54 4.95 19.21 -11.40
CA ILE A 54 4.59 17.97 -10.72
C ILE A 54 3.91 18.32 -9.41
N ASP A 55 2.67 17.87 -9.26
CA ASP A 55 1.89 17.95 -8.02
C ASP A 55 1.50 16.52 -7.59
N ASP A 56 2.51 15.77 -7.14
CA ASP A 56 2.38 14.36 -6.81
C ASP A 56 2.56 14.12 -5.30
N PRO A 57 1.47 13.88 -4.55
CA PRO A 57 1.56 13.57 -3.12
C PRO A 57 2.39 12.32 -2.79
N ALA A 58 2.63 11.43 -3.77
CA ALA A 58 3.45 10.23 -3.56
C ALA A 58 4.94 10.46 -3.80
N GLN A 59 5.34 11.65 -4.25
CA GLN A 59 6.73 11.91 -4.67
C GLN A 59 7.73 11.75 -3.52
N ASP A 60 7.35 12.16 -2.32
CA ASP A 60 8.21 12.14 -1.14
C ASP A 60 8.28 10.77 -0.45
N TYR A 61 7.35 9.87 -0.75
CA TYR A 61 7.29 8.53 -0.18
C TYR A 61 8.16 7.52 -0.95
N VAL A 62 8.69 6.52 -0.23
CA VAL A 62 9.40 5.39 -0.87
C VAL A 62 8.50 4.57 -1.78
N SER A 63 7.18 4.58 -1.53
CA SER A 63 6.16 3.91 -2.33
C SER A 63 4.87 4.72 -2.39
N ARG A 64 4.21 4.76 -3.56
CA ARG A 64 2.87 5.35 -3.70
C ARG A 64 1.81 4.66 -2.82
N ALA A 65 2.06 3.42 -2.39
CA ALA A 65 1.18 2.70 -1.48
C ALA A 65 0.94 3.49 -0.18
N ALA A 66 1.89 4.33 0.24
CA ALA A 66 1.75 5.25 1.37
C ALA A 66 0.44 6.03 1.34
N LEU A 67 0.02 6.53 0.17
CA LEU A 67 -1.23 7.29 0.02
C LEU A 67 -2.48 6.50 0.44
N LYS A 68 -2.46 5.18 0.33
CA LYS A 68 -3.56 4.31 0.74
C LYS A 68 -3.67 4.27 2.26
N LEU A 69 -2.54 4.10 2.96
CA LEU A 69 -2.53 4.10 4.41
C LEU A 69 -2.88 5.48 4.98
N VAL A 70 -2.34 6.56 4.41
CA VAL A 70 -2.72 7.93 4.78
C VAL A 70 -4.23 8.09 4.72
N ALA A 71 -4.86 7.70 3.60
CA ALA A 71 -6.31 7.79 3.45
C ALA A 71 -7.08 6.94 4.48
N ALA A 72 -6.60 5.73 4.81
CA ALA A 72 -7.22 4.89 5.83
C ALA A 72 -7.14 5.53 7.21
N LEU A 73 -5.96 6.00 7.61
CA LEU A 73 -5.75 6.64 8.91
C LEU A 73 -6.64 7.87 9.08
N ASP A 74 -6.68 8.74 8.07
CA ASP A 74 -7.44 9.98 8.10
C ASP A 74 -8.96 9.71 8.10
N HIS A 75 -9.44 8.79 7.24
CA HIS A 75 -10.86 8.49 7.13
C HIS A 75 -11.44 7.84 8.39
N PHE A 76 -10.74 6.86 8.96
CA PHE A 76 -11.21 6.11 10.12
C PHE A 76 -10.80 6.73 11.47
N GLY A 77 -10.07 7.84 11.46
CA GLY A 77 -9.56 8.49 12.67
C GLY A 77 -8.60 7.61 13.45
N LEU A 78 -7.76 6.84 12.74
CA LEU A 78 -6.79 5.93 13.34
C LEU A 78 -5.47 6.67 13.59
N ASP A 79 -4.98 6.63 14.82
CA ASP A 79 -3.73 7.28 15.21
C ASP A 79 -2.70 6.24 15.70
N PRO A 80 -1.60 6.00 14.97
CA PRO A 80 -0.52 5.11 15.37
C PRO A 80 0.48 5.76 16.33
N LYS A 81 0.28 7.02 16.73
CA LYS A 81 1.21 7.76 17.58
C LYS A 81 1.49 7.04 18.90
N GLY A 82 2.77 6.82 19.18
CA GLY A 82 3.22 6.12 20.39
C GLY A 82 2.90 4.62 20.40
N GLN A 83 2.34 4.06 19.32
CA GLN A 83 1.99 2.64 19.24
C GLN A 83 3.17 1.80 18.76
N HIS A 84 3.18 0.53 19.16
CA HIS A 84 3.96 -0.51 18.50
C HIS A 84 3.13 -1.09 17.35
N CYS A 85 3.62 -0.96 16.14
CA CYS A 85 2.91 -1.32 14.93
C CYS A 85 3.48 -2.58 14.30
N LEU A 86 2.62 -3.40 13.69
CA LEU A 86 2.98 -4.52 12.84
C LEU A 86 2.57 -4.19 11.40
N ASP A 87 3.55 -4.13 10.48
CA ASP A 87 3.34 -3.94 9.05
C ASP A 87 3.51 -5.28 8.32
N VAL A 88 2.42 -5.83 7.81
CA VAL A 88 2.39 -7.15 7.14
C VAL A 88 2.38 -6.97 5.63
N GLY A 89 3.47 -7.40 4.98
CA GLY A 89 3.70 -7.15 3.56
C GLY A 89 4.36 -5.80 3.33
N ALA A 90 5.38 -5.49 4.11
CA ALA A 90 6.01 -4.17 4.14
C ALA A 90 6.68 -3.77 2.82
N SER A 91 7.16 -4.74 2.02
CA SER A 91 7.82 -4.52 0.72
C SER A 91 8.85 -3.38 0.79
N THR A 92 8.71 -2.33 -0.01
CA THR A 92 9.61 -1.16 0.01
C THR A 92 9.49 -0.27 1.25
N GLY A 93 8.54 -0.51 2.15
CA GLY A 93 8.36 0.23 3.39
C GLY A 93 7.41 1.43 3.30
N GLY A 94 6.52 1.49 2.31
CA GLY A 94 5.60 2.62 2.15
C GLY A 94 4.62 2.80 3.31
N PHE A 95 4.07 1.71 3.85
CA PHE A 95 3.20 1.76 5.03
C PHE A 95 4.02 2.05 6.30
N THR A 96 5.16 1.39 6.44
CA THR A 96 6.12 1.65 7.54
C THR A 96 6.49 3.13 7.60
N GLU A 97 6.79 3.78 6.46
CA GLU A 97 7.11 5.21 6.39
C GLU A 97 5.99 6.08 6.95
N VAL A 98 4.74 5.84 6.53
CA VAL A 98 3.58 6.57 7.06
C VAL A 98 3.40 6.37 8.56
N LEU A 99 3.58 5.15 9.07
CA LEU A 99 3.51 4.89 10.52
C LEU A 99 4.56 5.69 11.28
N LEU A 100 5.80 5.75 10.78
CA LEU A 100 6.89 6.51 11.39
C LEU A 100 6.61 8.02 11.38
N GLU A 101 6.10 8.55 10.27
CA GLU A 101 5.70 9.96 10.14
C GLU A 101 4.55 10.34 11.08
N ARG A 102 3.59 9.43 11.27
CA ARG A 102 2.48 9.60 12.21
C ARG A 102 2.88 9.34 13.67
N GLY A 103 4.19 9.11 13.94
CA GLY A 103 4.74 9.05 15.28
C GLY A 103 4.63 7.69 15.98
N ALA A 104 4.56 6.59 15.24
CA ALA A 104 4.69 5.25 15.81
C ALA A 104 5.96 5.14 16.66
N ALA A 105 5.85 4.51 17.83
CA ALA A 105 7.00 4.29 18.71
C ALA A 105 7.94 3.23 18.13
N HIS A 106 7.37 2.20 17.50
CA HIS A 106 8.13 1.13 16.85
C HIS A 106 7.29 0.49 15.74
N VAL A 107 7.95 0.03 14.67
CA VAL A 107 7.32 -0.73 13.59
C VAL A 107 8.09 -2.03 13.38
N THR A 108 7.43 -3.16 13.62
CA THR A 108 7.89 -4.47 13.15
C THR A 108 7.33 -4.69 11.76
N ALA A 109 8.18 -4.63 10.76
CA ALA A 109 7.84 -4.79 9.35
C ALA A 109 8.19 -6.20 8.89
N ILE A 110 7.22 -6.96 8.39
CA ILE A 110 7.43 -8.33 7.92
C ILE A 110 7.10 -8.47 6.43
N ASP A 111 7.95 -9.18 5.70
CA ASP A 111 7.75 -9.52 4.30
C ASP A 111 8.33 -10.88 3.96
N VAL A 112 7.72 -11.59 2.99
CA VAL A 112 8.23 -12.87 2.50
C VAL A 112 9.41 -12.70 1.52
N GLY A 113 9.54 -11.52 0.93
CA GLY A 113 10.63 -11.14 0.04
C GLY A 113 11.94 -10.85 0.78
N HIS A 114 12.97 -10.56 0.01
CA HIS A 114 14.30 -10.22 0.51
C HIS A 114 14.81 -8.96 -0.18
N ASP A 115 15.58 -8.15 0.54
CA ASP A 115 16.23 -6.94 0.03
C ASP A 115 15.27 -5.93 -0.63
N GLN A 116 14.03 -5.83 -0.10
CA GLN A 116 12.99 -4.97 -0.68
C GLN A 116 12.90 -3.61 0.02
N MET A 117 13.10 -3.59 1.34
CA MET A 117 12.88 -2.37 2.10
C MET A 117 13.89 -1.29 1.72
N HIS A 118 13.38 -0.09 1.48
CA HIS A 118 14.21 1.05 1.12
C HIS A 118 15.22 1.37 2.24
N PRO A 119 16.51 1.62 1.94
CA PRO A 119 17.56 1.85 2.97
C PRO A 119 17.21 2.96 3.96
N ARG A 120 16.52 4.02 3.53
CA ARG A 120 16.07 5.11 4.41
C ARG A 120 15.12 4.63 5.50
N ILE A 121 14.29 3.61 5.20
CA ILE A 121 13.31 3.07 6.14
C ILE A 121 13.97 2.01 7.03
N SER A 122 14.74 1.10 6.45
CA SER A 122 15.40 0.04 7.22
C SER A 122 16.47 0.56 8.17
N ALA A 123 17.02 1.76 7.94
CA ALA A 123 17.99 2.40 8.81
C ALA A 123 17.36 3.18 9.99
N ASP A 124 16.03 3.36 10.03
CA ASP A 124 15.37 4.05 11.14
C ASP A 124 15.44 3.15 12.40
N PRO A 125 15.95 3.63 13.54
CA PRO A 125 16.09 2.83 14.76
C PRO A 125 14.77 2.34 15.36
N ARG A 126 13.64 2.88 14.90
CA ARG A 126 12.30 2.44 15.30
C ARG A 126 11.78 1.28 14.43
N VAL A 127 12.55 0.80 13.44
CA VAL A 127 12.12 -0.26 12.53
C VAL A 127 12.86 -1.55 12.82
N THR A 128 12.11 -2.63 13.01
CA THR A 128 12.63 -4.00 12.93
C THR A 128 12.15 -4.61 11.63
N ASN A 129 13.06 -4.79 10.66
CA ASN A 129 12.75 -5.36 9.34
C ASN A 129 13.00 -6.87 9.35
N LEU A 130 11.95 -7.68 9.19
CA LEU A 130 11.97 -9.15 9.19
C LEU A 130 11.59 -9.67 7.79
N GLU A 131 12.57 -9.68 6.90
CA GLU A 131 12.42 -10.23 5.56
C GLU A 131 12.57 -11.77 5.54
N GLY A 132 11.98 -12.41 4.53
CA GLY A 132 11.93 -13.87 4.42
C GLY A 132 10.91 -14.52 5.36
N LEU A 133 10.11 -13.75 6.08
CA LEU A 133 9.11 -14.24 7.02
C LEU A 133 7.73 -14.37 6.36
N ASN A 134 7.20 -15.58 6.34
CA ASN A 134 5.87 -15.82 5.79
C ASN A 134 4.80 -15.53 6.84
N ALA A 135 4.00 -14.49 6.64
CA ALA A 135 2.95 -14.05 7.55
C ALA A 135 1.92 -15.15 7.91
N ARG A 136 1.74 -16.15 7.05
CA ARG A 136 0.85 -17.31 7.33
C ARG A 136 1.30 -18.15 8.52
N ASN A 137 2.58 -18.12 8.82
CA ASN A 137 3.20 -18.92 9.88
C ASN A 137 3.65 -18.05 11.07
N LEU A 138 3.22 -16.79 11.11
CA LEU A 138 3.63 -15.82 12.12
C LEU A 138 3.28 -16.31 13.53
N THR A 139 4.27 -16.26 14.41
CA THR A 139 4.15 -16.59 15.83
C THR A 139 4.53 -15.39 16.71
N ALA A 140 4.19 -15.45 17.98
CA ALA A 140 4.59 -14.40 18.94
C ALA A 140 6.12 -14.28 19.07
N ASP A 141 6.84 -15.39 18.96
CA ASP A 141 8.31 -15.43 19.06
C ASP A 141 8.99 -14.71 17.89
N ASP A 142 8.38 -14.72 16.70
CA ASP A 142 8.90 -14.02 15.51
C ASP A 142 8.87 -12.50 15.70
N ILE A 143 7.87 -11.98 16.41
CA ILE A 143 7.63 -10.54 16.55
C ILE A 143 8.40 -9.97 17.76
N GLY A 144 8.67 -10.79 18.77
CA GLY A 144 9.46 -10.44 19.97
C GLY A 144 8.84 -9.44 20.93
N ALA A 145 7.74 -8.77 20.55
CA ALA A 145 7.01 -7.80 21.37
C ALA A 145 5.53 -7.75 21.00
N SER A 146 4.68 -7.35 21.93
CA SER A 146 3.26 -7.08 21.65
C SER A 146 3.13 -5.85 20.75
N PHE A 147 2.10 -5.84 19.91
CA PHE A 147 1.72 -4.71 19.06
C PHE A 147 0.27 -4.31 19.32
N THR A 148 -0.02 -3.06 19.10
CA THR A 148 -1.35 -2.47 19.33
C THR A 148 -1.94 -1.84 18.07
N PHE A 149 -1.20 -1.93 16.95
CA PHE A 149 -1.62 -1.44 15.65
C PHE A 149 -1.15 -2.38 14.54
N ILE A 150 -2.03 -2.75 13.62
CA ILE A 150 -1.71 -3.60 12.46
C ILE A 150 -2.02 -2.85 11.18
N VAL A 151 -1.08 -2.89 10.23
CA VAL A 151 -1.33 -2.48 8.84
C VAL A 151 -0.95 -3.61 7.90
N SER A 152 -1.56 -3.64 6.71
CA SER A 152 -1.20 -4.67 5.73
C SER A 152 -1.41 -4.22 4.30
N ASP A 153 -0.42 -4.51 3.44
CA ASP A 153 -0.45 -4.40 1.97
C ASP A 153 0.12 -5.67 1.32
N VAL A 154 -0.50 -6.83 1.55
CA VAL A 154 -0.04 -8.11 0.95
C VAL A 154 -0.51 -8.26 -0.49
N SER A 155 0.27 -8.99 -1.29
CA SER A 155 -0.01 -9.31 -2.70
C SER A 155 0.15 -10.79 -2.97
N PHE A 156 -0.59 -11.29 -3.97
CA PHE A 156 -0.53 -12.69 -4.45
C PHE A 156 -0.98 -13.75 -3.43
N ILE A 157 -1.65 -13.35 -2.38
CA ILE A 157 -2.20 -14.19 -1.32
C ILE A 157 -3.52 -13.57 -0.83
N SER A 158 -4.46 -14.42 -0.42
CA SER A 158 -5.66 -13.96 0.29
C SER A 158 -5.29 -13.37 1.65
N LEU A 159 -5.89 -12.22 1.96
CA LEU A 159 -5.79 -11.52 3.23
C LEU A 159 -6.19 -12.43 4.40
N LYS A 160 -7.21 -13.28 4.19
CA LYS A 160 -7.68 -14.28 5.17
C LYS A 160 -6.55 -15.24 5.58
N LEU A 161 -5.70 -15.64 4.62
CA LEU A 161 -4.58 -16.54 4.89
C LEU A 161 -3.38 -15.81 5.52
N ALA A 162 -3.07 -14.63 5.02
CA ALA A 162 -1.89 -13.87 5.46
C ALA A 162 -2.06 -13.28 6.86
N LEU A 163 -3.27 -12.77 7.18
CA LEU A 163 -3.47 -11.98 8.39
C LEU A 163 -4.07 -12.77 9.56
N ALA A 164 -4.67 -13.93 9.35
CA ALA A 164 -5.28 -14.68 10.43
C ALA A 164 -4.34 -14.91 11.64
N PRO A 165 -3.03 -15.23 11.46
CA PRO A 165 -2.12 -15.34 12.60
C PRO A 165 -1.93 -14.01 13.35
N ALA A 166 -1.62 -12.92 12.64
CA ALA A 166 -1.43 -11.61 13.25
C ALA A 166 -2.67 -11.10 14.02
N LEU A 167 -3.86 -11.26 13.41
CA LEU A 167 -5.12 -10.86 14.03
C LEU A 167 -5.46 -11.68 15.28
N LYS A 168 -5.05 -12.95 15.35
CA LYS A 168 -5.21 -13.81 16.54
C LYS A 168 -4.26 -13.41 17.66
N LEU A 169 -3.00 -13.07 17.32
CA LEU A 169 -1.98 -12.62 18.28
C LEU A 169 -2.26 -11.26 18.88
N ALA A 170 -3.05 -10.42 18.17
CA ALA A 170 -3.37 -9.09 18.65
C ALA A 170 -4.11 -9.11 20.00
N GLU A 171 -3.84 -8.14 20.86
CA GLU A 171 -4.51 -7.96 22.15
C GLU A 171 -5.80 -7.12 21.99
N PRO A 172 -6.76 -7.21 22.94
CA PRO A 172 -7.91 -6.32 22.97
C PRO A 172 -7.52 -4.84 22.88
N GLY A 173 -8.26 -4.04 22.11
CA GLY A 173 -7.95 -2.65 21.82
C GLY A 173 -7.04 -2.41 20.63
N THR A 174 -6.39 -3.45 20.09
CA THR A 174 -5.57 -3.34 18.88
C THR A 174 -6.41 -2.85 17.69
N ARG A 175 -5.88 -1.89 16.92
CA ARG A 175 -6.49 -1.33 15.72
C ARG A 175 -5.84 -1.89 14.47
N ALA A 176 -6.61 -1.96 13.38
CA ALA A 176 -6.11 -2.44 12.10
C ALA A 176 -6.55 -1.54 10.94
N ALA A 177 -5.64 -1.32 9.96
CA ALA A 177 -5.92 -0.73 8.68
C ALA A 177 -5.36 -1.66 7.58
N LEU A 178 -6.25 -2.30 6.83
CA LEU A 178 -5.95 -3.41 5.94
C LEU A 178 -6.30 -3.05 4.50
N LEU A 179 -5.35 -3.24 3.58
CA LEU A 179 -5.62 -3.07 2.16
C LEU A 179 -6.23 -4.35 1.59
N VAL A 180 -7.45 -4.26 1.11
CA VAL A 180 -8.18 -5.35 0.46
C VAL A 180 -7.97 -5.26 -1.04
N LYS A 181 -7.49 -6.33 -1.63
CA LYS A 181 -7.24 -6.48 -3.07
C LYS A 181 -8.16 -7.57 -3.63
N PRO A 182 -9.32 -7.22 -4.17
CA PRO A 182 -10.33 -8.21 -4.61
C PRO A 182 -9.80 -9.26 -5.58
N GLN A 183 -8.80 -8.91 -6.41
CA GLN A 183 -8.18 -9.86 -7.34
C GLN A 183 -7.43 -11.02 -6.66
N PHE A 184 -7.09 -10.92 -5.39
CA PHE A 184 -6.46 -12.02 -4.63
C PHE A 184 -7.45 -12.77 -3.74
N GLU A 185 -8.70 -12.31 -3.69
CA GLU A 185 -9.76 -12.87 -2.85
C GLU A 185 -10.83 -13.63 -3.66
N ALA A 186 -11.12 -13.19 -4.89
CA ALA A 186 -12.22 -13.69 -5.71
C ALA A 186 -12.01 -15.10 -6.30
N GLY A 187 -10.82 -15.72 -6.06
CA GLY A 187 -10.46 -17.02 -6.62
C GLY A 187 -9.96 -16.94 -8.08
N ARG A 188 -9.23 -17.99 -8.50
CA ARG A 188 -8.54 -18.02 -9.80
C ARG A 188 -9.48 -17.89 -11.00
N ASP A 189 -10.68 -18.46 -10.91
CA ASP A 189 -11.65 -18.44 -12.02
C ASP A 189 -12.22 -17.05 -12.28
N ALA A 190 -12.20 -16.16 -11.31
CA ALA A 190 -12.64 -14.77 -11.45
C ALA A 190 -11.57 -13.86 -12.06
N ILE A 191 -10.33 -14.34 -12.24
CA ILE A 191 -9.21 -13.55 -12.71
C ILE A 191 -9.02 -13.75 -14.20
N GLY A 192 -8.90 -12.64 -14.93
CA GLY A 192 -8.61 -12.58 -16.34
C GLY A 192 -7.11 -12.45 -16.65
N LYS A 193 -6.82 -12.08 -17.90
CA LYS A 193 -5.46 -11.77 -18.34
C LYS A 193 -4.93 -10.56 -17.56
N ALA A 194 -3.62 -10.55 -17.32
CA ALA A 194 -2.91 -9.48 -16.59
C ALA A 194 -3.34 -9.29 -15.12
N GLY A 195 -3.97 -10.29 -14.47
CA GLY A 195 -4.31 -10.21 -13.05
C GLY A 195 -5.54 -9.34 -12.73
N LEU A 196 -6.30 -8.93 -13.74
CA LEU A 196 -7.52 -8.14 -13.56
C LEU A 196 -8.72 -9.03 -13.24
N LEU A 197 -9.66 -8.53 -12.43
CA LEU A 197 -10.97 -9.15 -12.28
C LEU A 197 -11.68 -9.19 -13.66
N LYS A 198 -12.25 -10.34 -14.02
CA LYS A 198 -13.06 -10.49 -15.25
C LYS A 198 -14.30 -9.58 -15.21
N ASP A 199 -14.88 -9.45 -14.02
CA ASP A 199 -15.98 -8.55 -13.75
C ASP A 199 -15.56 -7.54 -12.66
N PRO A 200 -15.11 -6.32 -13.04
CA PRO A 200 -14.71 -5.31 -12.06
C PRO A 200 -15.85 -4.88 -11.13
N SER A 201 -17.12 -5.03 -11.55
CA SER A 201 -18.28 -4.66 -10.73
C SER A 201 -18.46 -5.57 -9.50
N SER A 202 -17.82 -6.74 -9.48
CA SER A 202 -17.83 -7.66 -8.34
C SER A 202 -16.89 -7.22 -7.20
N ALA A 203 -15.96 -6.29 -7.45
CA ALA A 203 -14.94 -5.89 -6.47
C ALA A 203 -15.52 -5.41 -5.12
N PRO A 204 -16.58 -4.58 -5.06
CA PRO A 204 -17.17 -4.16 -3.78
C PRO A 204 -17.76 -5.34 -2.99
N ALA A 205 -18.40 -6.31 -3.67
CA ALA A 205 -18.98 -7.47 -3.01
C ALA A 205 -17.89 -8.37 -2.40
N VAL A 206 -16.79 -8.59 -3.12
CA VAL A 206 -15.63 -9.33 -2.62
C VAL A 206 -15.01 -8.61 -1.41
N ALA A 207 -14.88 -7.29 -1.46
CA ALA A 207 -14.36 -6.52 -0.33
C ALA A 207 -15.28 -6.61 0.90
N ALA A 208 -16.61 -6.57 0.72
CA ALA A 208 -17.58 -6.75 1.79
C ALA A 208 -17.51 -8.15 2.44
N GLU A 209 -17.10 -9.19 1.69
CA GLU A 209 -16.83 -10.51 2.27
C GLU A 209 -15.63 -10.52 3.22
N LEU A 210 -14.61 -9.70 2.96
CA LEU A 210 -13.46 -9.53 3.85
C LEU A 210 -13.86 -8.81 5.14
N GLU A 211 -14.75 -7.82 5.04
CA GLU A 211 -15.29 -7.13 6.22
C GLU A 211 -16.10 -8.09 7.10
N ARG A 212 -16.96 -8.93 6.50
CA ARG A 212 -17.68 -9.98 7.23
C ARG A 212 -16.72 -10.98 7.88
N TRP A 213 -15.73 -11.47 7.13
CA TRP A 213 -14.70 -12.36 7.68
C TRP A 213 -13.97 -11.74 8.87
N LEU A 214 -13.60 -10.47 8.81
CA LEU A 214 -12.96 -9.77 9.91
C LEU A 214 -13.86 -9.78 11.16
N SER A 215 -15.15 -9.55 10.97
CA SER A 215 -16.12 -9.43 12.07
C SER A 215 -16.57 -10.78 12.60
N GLU A 216 -16.99 -11.69 11.72
CA GLU A 216 -17.66 -12.93 12.10
C GLU A 216 -16.65 -14.05 12.44
N ASP A 217 -15.57 -14.20 11.64
CA ASP A 217 -14.60 -15.28 11.81
C ASP A 217 -13.44 -14.87 12.74
N MET A 218 -12.98 -13.61 12.66
CA MET A 218 -11.87 -13.13 13.47
C MET A 218 -12.30 -12.44 14.76
N GLY A 219 -13.59 -12.16 14.92
CA GLY A 219 -14.16 -11.54 16.12
C GLY A 219 -13.77 -10.08 16.32
N TRP A 220 -13.38 -9.37 15.24
CA TRP A 220 -13.05 -7.96 15.29
C TRP A 220 -14.30 -7.11 15.02
N ARG A 221 -14.39 -5.94 15.61
CA ARG A 221 -15.40 -4.96 15.25
C ARG A 221 -14.91 -4.15 14.05
N SER A 222 -15.62 -4.26 12.92
CA SER A 222 -15.35 -3.40 11.76
C SER A 222 -15.61 -1.93 12.11
N LEU A 223 -14.75 -1.04 11.63
CA LEU A 223 -14.92 0.40 11.63
C LEU A 223 -15.42 0.91 10.27
N GLY A 224 -15.44 0.04 9.26
CA GLY A 224 -15.92 0.31 7.92
C GLY A 224 -14.97 -0.11 6.81
N LEU A 225 -15.49 0.01 5.59
CA LEU A 225 -14.81 -0.33 4.34
C LEU A 225 -15.00 0.84 3.36
N ILE A 226 -13.91 1.35 2.77
CA ILE A 226 -13.96 2.40 1.76
C ILE A 226 -13.11 2.03 0.54
N ALA A 227 -13.39 2.66 -0.60
CA ALA A 227 -12.53 2.52 -1.78
C ALA A 227 -11.16 3.18 -1.53
N SER A 228 -10.10 2.55 -2.01
CA SER A 228 -8.76 3.14 -2.02
C SER A 228 -8.72 4.39 -2.91
N PRO A 229 -7.98 5.47 -2.52
CA PRO A 229 -7.87 6.69 -3.32
C PRO A 229 -7.11 6.47 -4.63
N ILE A 230 -6.33 5.41 -4.71
CA ILE A 230 -5.59 5.03 -5.91
C ILE A 230 -5.80 3.56 -6.24
N ALA A 231 -5.84 3.24 -7.52
CA ALA A 231 -5.92 1.86 -7.99
C ALA A 231 -4.63 1.08 -7.75
N GLY A 232 -4.72 -0.24 -7.77
CA GLY A 232 -3.57 -1.14 -7.79
C GLY A 232 -2.67 -0.93 -9.01
N GLY A 233 -1.47 -1.54 -8.99
CA GLY A 233 -0.48 -1.44 -10.06
C GLY A 233 -1.00 -1.87 -11.43
N ASP A 234 -1.90 -2.84 -11.43
CA ASP A 234 -2.53 -3.40 -12.63
C ASP A 234 -3.84 -2.69 -13.01
N GLY A 235 -4.29 -1.70 -12.23
CA GLY A 235 -5.53 -0.96 -12.43
C GLY A 235 -6.75 -1.55 -11.72
N ASN A 236 -6.59 -2.61 -10.93
CA ASN A 236 -7.67 -3.14 -10.09
C ASN A 236 -8.11 -2.12 -9.03
N GLN A 237 -9.43 -2.06 -8.79
CA GLN A 237 -9.97 -1.35 -7.65
C GLN A 237 -9.57 -2.06 -6.36
N GLU A 238 -9.09 -1.31 -5.39
CA GLU A 238 -8.73 -1.78 -4.06
C GLU A 238 -9.56 -1.07 -2.99
N PHE A 239 -9.58 -1.62 -1.78
CA PHE A 239 -10.36 -1.08 -0.67
C PHE A 239 -9.53 -1.02 0.60
N LEU A 240 -9.95 -0.14 1.50
CA LEU A 240 -9.36 0.05 2.82
C LEU A 240 -10.38 -0.41 3.85
N LEU A 241 -10.02 -1.43 4.62
CA LEU A 241 -10.82 -2.01 5.69
C LEU A 241 -10.18 -1.68 7.03
N ALA A 242 -10.96 -1.13 7.96
CA ALA A 242 -10.48 -0.86 9.30
C ALA A 242 -11.25 -1.66 10.35
N GLY A 243 -10.57 -1.96 11.46
CA GLY A 243 -11.17 -2.70 12.56
C GLY A 243 -10.48 -2.47 13.89
N ILE A 244 -11.16 -2.85 14.96
CA ILE A 244 -10.63 -2.86 16.33
C ILE A 244 -10.97 -4.19 16.99
N LYS A 245 -10.00 -4.77 17.69
CA LYS A 245 -10.19 -5.99 18.47
C LYS A 245 -10.92 -5.62 19.77
N PRO A 246 -12.08 -6.25 20.06
CA PRO A 246 -12.84 -5.99 21.28
C PRO A 246 -12.07 -6.33 22.55
#